data_c6ec9b64c69ef00dec18f2c5e559c7ee
#
_entry.id   c6ec9b64c69ef00dec18f2c5e559c7ee
#
_cell.length_a   1.000
_cell.length_b   1.000
_cell.length_c   1.000
_cell.angle_alpha   90.00
_cell.angle_beta   90.00
_cell.angle_gamma   90.00
#
_symmetry.space_group_name_H-M   'P 1'
#
loop_
_entity.id
_entity.type
_entity.pdbx_description
1 polymer ?
#
loop_
_entity_poly.entity_id
_entity_poly.type
_entity_poly.pdbx_seq_one_letter_code
_entity_poly.pdbx_strand_id
1 'polypeptide(L)'
;MKINKKIFFIIIIILLIIFCIFILKNMIKKSKNGNNMNSQEIVDYILNIKKYKANISVQVNSNKNKNKYILNQEYNEENEAIQEVVEPVNIMGVKIIKKDGNLKIENSNLNLSTIFENYQGIGENYLDLNIFINDYKNYEKSNFEENEKEIIMKTKSNNKNKYTENKILYINKENKLPTKMIIEDNNQNTTINIQYNNIELN
;
A
#
# COMPACT_ATOMS: atom_id res chain seq x y z
N MET A 1 31.18 -39.17 48.37
CA MET A 1 30.55 -39.81 47.19
C MET A 1 31.29 -39.29 45.92
N LYS A 2 32.17 -40.09 45.32
CA LYS A 2 32.93 -39.68 44.11
C LYS A 2 31.99 -39.85 42.90
N ILE A 3 31.45 -38.75 42.36
CA ILE A 3 30.69 -38.79 41.14
C ILE A 3 31.61 -39.25 40.02
N ASN A 4 31.17 -40.25 39.26
CA ASN A 4 31.94 -40.79 38.13
C ASN A 4 32.06 -39.70 37.08
N LYS A 5 33.29 -39.35 36.63
CA LYS A 5 33.58 -38.27 35.66
C LYS A 5 32.70 -38.35 34.39
N LYS A 6 32.37 -39.58 33.96
CA LYS A 6 31.49 -39.79 32.78
C LYS A 6 30.03 -39.32 33.07
N ILE A 7 29.49 -39.58 34.30
CA ILE A 7 28.16 -39.17 34.69
C ILE A 7 28.11 -37.65 34.81
N PHE A 8 29.16 -37.00 35.32
CA PHE A 8 29.26 -35.55 35.42
C PHE A 8 29.21 -34.88 34.05
N PHE A 9 29.92 -35.44 33.04
CA PHE A 9 29.93 -34.95 31.67
C PHE A 9 28.56 -35.09 30.99
N ILE A 10 27.83 -36.18 31.20
CA ILE A 10 26.50 -36.41 30.67
C ILE A 10 25.51 -35.38 31.26
N ILE A 11 25.58 -35.05 32.53
CA ILE A 11 24.73 -34.03 33.17
C ILE A 11 24.98 -32.65 32.56
N ILE A 12 26.23 -32.26 32.27
CA ILE A 12 26.58 -31.01 31.65
C ILE A 12 25.97 -30.91 30.22
N ILE A 13 26.05 -31.99 29.44
CA ILE A 13 25.48 -32.03 28.08
C ILE A 13 23.96 -31.86 28.13
N ILE A 14 23.28 -32.53 29.05
CA ILE A 14 21.83 -32.41 29.22
C ILE A 14 21.44 -30.98 29.61
N LEU A 15 22.17 -30.32 30.49
CA LEU A 15 21.95 -28.92 30.87
C LEU A 15 22.13 -27.96 29.72
N LEU A 16 23.15 -28.18 28.87
CA LEU A 16 23.39 -27.40 27.68
C LEU A 16 22.24 -27.55 26.66
N ILE A 17 21.74 -28.75 26.45
CA ILE A 17 20.60 -29.00 25.55
C ILE A 17 19.34 -28.29 26.08
N ILE A 18 19.04 -28.37 27.37
CA ILE A 18 17.90 -27.68 28.00
C ILE A 18 18.05 -26.16 27.83
N PHE A 19 19.25 -25.62 28.03
CA PHE A 19 19.55 -24.21 27.88
C PHE A 19 19.37 -23.74 26.42
N CYS A 20 19.83 -24.52 25.44
CA CYS A 20 19.59 -24.25 24.03
C CYS A 20 18.10 -24.25 23.66
N ILE A 21 17.32 -25.22 24.17
CA ILE A 21 15.87 -25.28 23.96
C ILE A 21 15.18 -24.06 24.59
N PHE A 22 15.63 -23.62 25.76
CA PHE A 22 15.10 -22.42 26.45
C PHE A 22 15.39 -21.14 25.65
N ILE A 23 16.61 -20.99 25.09
CA ILE A 23 16.97 -19.86 24.22
C ILE A 23 16.12 -19.87 22.95
N LEU A 24 15.97 -21.02 22.29
CA LEU A 24 15.16 -21.17 21.08
C LEU A 24 13.69 -20.82 21.36
N LYS A 25 13.11 -21.31 22.47
CA LYS A 25 11.74 -20.94 22.88
C LYS A 25 11.57 -19.44 23.16
N ASN A 26 12.57 -18.81 23.78
CA ASN A 26 12.56 -17.36 24.04
C ASN A 26 12.73 -16.54 22.77
N MET A 27 13.54 -16.97 21.82
CA MET A 27 13.68 -16.35 20.50
C MET A 27 12.37 -16.45 19.70
N ILE A 28 11.71 -17.61 19.70
CA ILE A 28 10.39 -17.81 19.04
C ILE A 28 9.31 -16.98 19.74
N LYS A 29 9.32 -16.86 21.08
CA LYS A 29 8.42 -15.98 21.84
C LYS A 29 8.66 -14.50 21.54
N LYS A 30 9.92 -14.07 21.40
CA LYS A 30 10.26 -12.69 21.04
C LYS A 30 9.86 -12.34 19.60
N SER A 31 9.92 -13.31 18.69
CA SER A 31 9.40 -13.19 17.33
C SER A 31 7.87 -13.11 17.26
N LYS A 32 7.15 -13.69 18.22
CA LYS A 32 5.67 -13.63 18.30
C LYS A 32 5.12 -12.40 19.07
N ASN A 33 5.96 -11.69 19.82
CA ASN A 33 5.56 -10.48 20.57
C ASN A 33 5.90 -9.16 19.85
N GLY A 34 6.32 -9.19 18.59
CA GLY A 34 6.29 -8.01 17.74
C GLY A 34 4.83 -7.72 17.39
N ASN A 35 4.28 -6.60 17.84
CA ASN A 35 2.98 -5.98 17.54
C ASN A 35 2.18 -6.69 16.42
N ASN A 36 1.60 -7.85 16.71
CA ASN A 36 0.72 -8.54 15.77
C ASN A 36 -0.63 -7.83 15.84
N MET A 37 -0.75 -6.76 15.04
CA MET A 37 -2.04 -6.15 14.76
C MET A 37 -2.94 -7.25 14.15
N ASN A 38 -4.17 -7.34 14.63
CA ASN A 38 -5.17 -8.16 13.97
C ASN A 38 -5.59 -7.50 12.64
N SER A 39 -6.32 -8.22 11.79
CA SER A 39 -6.67 -7.72 10.45
C SER A 39 -7.50 -6.45 10.48
N GLN A 40 -8.39 -6.29 11.46
CA GLN A 40 -9.16 -5.06 11.65
C GLN A 40 -8.25 -3.88 12.02
N GLU A 41 -7.31 -4.08 12.92
CA GLU A 41 -6.34 -3.04 13.31
C GLU A 41 -5.46 -2.60 12.14
N ILE A 42 -5.10 -3.53 11.23
CA ILE A 42 -4.36 -3.18 10.01
C ILE A 42 -5.25 -2.36 9.05
N VAL A 43 -6.51 -2.74 8.87
CA VAL A 43 -7.47 -1.97 8.08
C VAL A 43 -7.62 -0.57 8.66
N ASP A 44 -7.82 -0.45 9.96
CA ASP A 44 -7.96 0.84 10.65
C ASP A 44 -6.68 1.69 10.51
N TYR A 45 -5.50 1.07 10.59
CA TYR A 45 -4.23 1.74 10.34
C TYR A 45 -4.17 2.32 8.92
N ILE A 46 -4.50 1.55 7.90
CA ILE A 46 -4.53 2.02 6.50
C ILE A 46 -5.55 3.16 6.31
N LEU A 47 -6.73 3.05 6.92
CA LEU A 47 -7.76 4.08 6.81
C LEU A 47 -7.40 5.41 7.50
N ASN A 48 -6.43 5.41 8.41
CA ASN A 48 -5.99 6.59 9.15
C ASN A 48 -4.63 7.14 8.70
N ILE A 49 -4.13 6.72 7.54
CA ILE A 49 -2.91 7.26 6.94
C ILE A 49 -3.10 8.75 6.64
N LYS A 50 -2.16 9.56 7.13
CA LYS A 50 -2.15 11.02 6.93
C LYS A 50 -1.14 11.48 5.90
N LYS A 51 -0.06 10.72 5.73
CA LYS A 51 1.02 11.01 4.78
C LYS A 51 1.54 9.71 4.20
N TYR A 52 1.88 9.73 2.92
CA TYR A 52 2.63 8.64 2.32
C TYR A 52 3.50 9.12 1.17
N LYS A 53 4.55 8.36 0.90
CA LYS A 53 5.35 8.42 -0.33
C LYS A 53 5.37 7.05 -0.97
N ALA A 54 5.19 6.99 -2.27
CA ALA A 54 5.19 5.74 -3.01
C ALA A 54 5.84 5.88 -4.38
N ASN A 55 6.54 4.82 -4.80
CA ASN A 55 6.84 4.57 -6.20
C ASN A 55 5.90 3.47 -6.69
N ILE A 56 5.14 3.74 -7.74
CA ILE A 56 4.13 2.83 -8.27
C ILE A 56 4.35 2.52 -9.75
N SER A 57 4.07 1.27 -10.12
CA SER A 57 3.92 0.86 -11.51
C SER A 57 2.43 0.76 -11.83
N VAL A 58 1.98 1.49 -12.84
CA VAL A 58 0.58 1.56 -13.24
C VAL A 58 0.42 0.95 -14.63
N GLN A 59 -0.51 0.01 -14.76
CA GLN A 59 -0.95 -0.49 -16.06
C GLN A 59 -2.41 -0.08 -16.29
N VAL A 60 -2.65 0.70 -17.33
CA VAL A 60 -3.98 1.10 -17.77
C VAL A 60 -4.38 0.24 -18.97
N ASN A 61 -5.48 -0.49 -18.81
CA ASN A 61 -6.05 -1.35 -19.85
C ASN A 61 -7.22 -0.63 -20.54
N SER A 62 -7.15 -0.50 -21.84
CA SER A 62 -8.27 -0.09 -22.68
C SER A 62 -8.62 -1.20 -23.66
N ASN A 63 -9.74 -1.09 -24.37
CA ASN A 63 -10.19 -2.09 -25.33
C ASN A 63 -9.16 -2.42 -26.44
N LYS A 64 -8.23 -1.50 -26.70
CA LYS A 64 -7.27 -1.62 -27.79
C LYS A 64 -5.80 -1.63 -27.34
N ASN A 65 -5.48 -1.03 -26.19
CA ASN A 65 -4.11 -0.77 -25.78
C ASN A 65 -3.92 -1.05 -24.29
N LYS A 66 -2.69 -1.43 -23.94
CA LYS A 66 -2.18 -1.47 -22.57
C LYS A 66 -1.03 -0.48 -22.44
N ASN A 67 -1.23 0.53 -21.62
CA ASN A 67 -0.20 1.52 -21.34
C ASN A 67 0.38 1.28 -19.95
N LYS A 68 1.69 1.48 -19.82
CA LYS A 68 2.41 1.33 -18.55
C LYS A 68 3.08 2.65 -18.18
N TYR A 69 3.06 2.96 -16.88
CA TYR A 69 3.66 4.16 -16.31
C TYR A 69 4.39 3.78 -15.02
N ILE A 70 5.45 4.51 -14.70
CA ILE A 70 6.05 4.53 -13.36
C ILE A 70 5.88 5.94 -12.83
N LEU A 71 5.32 6.05 -11.63
CA LEU A 71 5.03 7.32 -10.99
C LEU A 71 5.62 7.35 -9.59
N ASN A 72 6.12 8.51 -9.17
CA ASN A 72 6.31 8.83 -7.78
C ASN A 72 5.08 9.58 -7.26
N GLN A 73 4.61 9.20 -6.08
CA GLN A 73 3.48 9.82 -5.40
C GLN A 73 3.91 10.32 -4.03
N GLU A 74 3.44 11.51 -3.67
CA GLU A 74 3.48 12.04 -2.32
C GLU A 74 2.10 12.56 -1.94
N TYR A 75 1.67 12.25 -0.73
CA TYR A 75 0.41 12.72 -0.17
C TYR A 75 0.62 13.22 1.25
N ASN A 76 -0.04 14.35 1.57
CA ASN A 76 -0.14 14.90 2.91
C ASN A 76 -1.58 15.37 3.14
N GLU A 77 -2.21 14.95 4.26
CA GLU A 77 -3.58 15.33 4.64
C GLU A 77 -3.79 16.85 4.72
N GLU A 78 -2.73 17.63 4.97
CA GLU A 78 -2.74 19.11 4.96
C GLU A 78 -2.94 19.73 3.57
N ASN A 79 -3.51 18.95 2.63
CA ASN A 79 -4.01 19.34 1.29
C ASN A 79 -3.00 19.29 0.14
N GLU A 80 -1.97 18.49 0.20
CA GLU A 80 -1.08 18.36 -0.94
C GLU A 80 -1.01 16.90 -1.43
N ALA A 81 -1.27 16.70 -2.73
CA ALA A 81 -1.02 15.45 -3.41
C ALA A 81 -0.20 15.73 -4.68
N ILE A 82 0.94 15.07 -4.79
CA ILE A 82 1.88 15.22 -5.90
C ILE A 82 2.03 13.88 -6.61
N GLN A 83 1.95 13.90 -7.93
CA GLN A 83 2.34 12.78 -8.78
C GLN A 83 3.33 13.23 -9.83
N GLU A 84 4.44 12.52 -9.94
CA GLU A 84 5.47 12.77 -10.94
C GLU A 84 5.66 11.55 -11.83
N VAL A 85 5.63 11.76 -13.14
CA VAL A 85 5.88 10.69 -14.12
C VAL A 85 7.39 10.43 -14.22
N VAL A 86 7.78 9.18 -13.93
CA VAL A 86 9.15 8.67 -14.10
C VAL A 86 9.30 7.97 -15.43
N GLU A 87 8.28 7.21 -15.86
CA GLU A 87 8.21 6.54 -17.15
C GLU A 87 6.81 6.67 -17.74
N PRO A 88 6.68 6.74 -19.07
CA PRO A 88 7.70 6.66 -20.11
C PRO A 88 8.45 7.98 -20.34
N VAL A 89 9.61 7.90 -20.99
CA VAL A 89 10.54 9.03 -21.21
C VAL A 89 9.91 10.22 -21.92
N ASN A 90 8.96 10.00 -22.83
CA ASN A 90 8.32 11.09 -23.60
C ASN A 90 7.46 12.04 -22.75
N ILE A 91 7.05 11.64 -21.57
CA ILE A 91 6.31 12.45 -20.58
C ILE A 91 6.99 12.49 -19.21
N MET A 92 8.24 12.04 -19.12
CA MET A 92 9.01 12.06 -17.89
C MET A 92 9.14 13.47 -17.32
N GLY A 93 9.00 13.61 -16.01
CA GLY A 93 9.06 14.90 -15.30
C GLY A 93 7.76 15.70 -15.33
N VAL A 94 6.70 15.19 -15.96
CA VAL A 94 5.36 15.78 -15.78
C VAL A 94 4.93 15.57 -14.33
N LYS A 95 4.61 16.67 -13.64
CA LYS A 95 4.06 16.69 -12.28
C LYS A 95 2.62 17.17 -12.28
N ILE A 96 1.80 16.47 -11.52
CA ILE A 96 0.42 16.86 -11.22
C ILE A 96 0.40 17.14 -9.72
N ILE A 97 0.11 18.40 -9.36
CA ILE A 97 0.10 18.88 -7.98
C ILE A 97 -1.33 19.34 -7.66
N LYS A 98 -1.95 18.71 -6.67
CA LYS A 98 -3.24 19.14 -6.11
C LYS A 98 -2.97 19.81 -4.79
N LYS A 99 -3.39 21.07 -4.65
CA LYS A 99 -3.24 21.84 -3.42
C LYS A 99 -4.34 22.88 -3.30
N ASP A 100 -4.96 22.96 -2.13
CA ASP A 100 -5.95 23.99 -1.79
C ASP A 100 -7.08 24.15 -2.84
N GLY A 101 -7.55 23.03 -3.38
CA GLY A 101 -8.59 23.02 -4.41
C GLY A 101 -8.12 23.40 -5.82
N ASN A 102 -6.84 23.65 -6.01
CA ASN A 102 -6.23 23.95 -7.31
C ASN A 102 -5.50 22.71 -7.85
N LEU A 103 -5.45 22.61 -9.18
CA LEU A 103 -4.67 21.60 -9.90
C LEU A 103 -3.58 22.31 -10.70
N LYS A 104 -2.31 22.02 -10.41
CA LYS A 104 -1.18 22.49 -11.21
C LYS A 104 -0.60 21.31 -11.98
N ILE A 105 -0.43 21.49 -13.29
CA ILE A 105 0.31 20.57 -14.14
C ILE A 105 1.56 21.29 -14.59
N GLU A 106 2.73 20.69 -14.34
CA GLU A 106 4.01 21.27 -14.76
C GLU A 106 4.94 20.23 -15.34
N ASN A 107 5.85 20.68 -16.19
CA ASN A 107 7.01 19.93 -16.64
C ASN A 107 8.23 20.84 -16.62
N SER A 108 9.09 20.65 -15.60
CA SER A 108 10.28 21.48 -15.40
C SER A 108 11.28 21.38 -16.56
N ASN A 109 11.35 20.23 -17.22
CA ASN A 109 12.28 20.01 -18.35
C ASN A 109 11.89 20.83 -19.59
N LEU A 110 10.59 21.15 -19.72
CA LEU A 110 10.04 21.90 -20.84
C LEU A 110 9.66 23.35 -20.49
N ASN A 111 9.88 23.77 -19.24
CA ASN A 111 9.45 25.07 -18.72
C ASN A 111 7.94 25.32 -18.91
N LEU A 112 7.13 24.26 -18.82
CA LEU A 112 5.67 24.34 -18.96
C LEU A 112 5.02 24.27 -17.59
N SER A 113 4.05 25.15 -17.34
CA SER A 113 3.23 25.14 -16.13
C SER A 113 1.85 25.69 -16.43
N THR A 114 0.80 25.01 -15.98
CA THR A 114 -0.59 25.43 -16.09
C THR A 114 -1.29 25.20 -14.76
N ILE A 115 -2.06 26.18 -14.30
CA ILE A 115 -2.85 26.10 -13.07
C ILE A 115 -4.33 26.16 -13.43
N PHE A 116 -5.10 25.24 -12.90
CA PHE A 116 -6.55 25.20 -12.94
C PHE A 116 -7.07 25.56 -11.57
N GLU A 117 -7.58 26.76 -11.42
CA GLU A 117 -8.14 27.26 -10.15
C GLU A 117 -9.52 26.66 -9.89
N ASN A 118 -9.86 26.46 -8.62
CA ASN A 118 -11.14 25.89 -8.17
C ASN A 118 -11.48 24.57 -8.88
N TYR A 119 -10.48 23.72 -9.04
CA TYR A 119 -10.58 22.44 -9.70
C TYR A 119 -11.46 21.50 -8.87
N GLN A 120 -12.76 21.55 -9.11
CA GLN A 120 -13.71 20.61 -8.54
C GLN A 120 -13.92 19.44 -9.49
N GLY A 121 -13.17 18.36 -9.25
CA GLY A 121 -13.57 17.03 -9.67
C GLY A 121 -13.59 16.69 -11.16
N ILE A 122 -12.84 17.39 -12.04
CA ILE A 122 -12.58 16.83 -13.37
C ILE A 122 -11.53 15.73 -13.23
N GLY A 123 -11.97 14.51 -12.96
CA GLY A 123 -11.12 13.35 -12.82
C GLY A 123 -10.47 13.25 -11.45
N GLU A 124 -11.16 12.61 -10.52
CA GLU A 124 -10.48 12.06 -9.36
C GLU A 124 -9.28 11.27 -9.86
N ASN A 125 -8.13 11.50 -9.25
CA ASN A 125 -6.97 10.70 -9.58
C ASN A 125 -7.11 9.33 -8.89
N TYR A 126 -7.74 8.40 -9.59
CA TYR A 126 -7.99 7.03 -9.10
C TYR A 126 -6.72 6.27 -8.73
N LEU A 127 -5.54 6.83 -9.03
CA LEU A 127 -4.26 6.23 -8.68
C LEU A 127 -3.85 6.50 -7.24
N ASP A 128 -4.46 7.51 -6.58
CA ASP A 128 -4.10 7.92 -5.23
C ASP A 128 -4.71 6.98 -4.18
N LEU A 129 -3.89 6.52 -3.23
CA LEU A 129 -4.33 5.69 -2.11
C LEU A 129 -5.37 6.41 -1.23
N ASN A 130 -5.23 7.73 -1.01
CA ASN A 130 -6.17 8.52 -0.23
C ASN A 130 -7.57 8.54 -0.86
N ILE A 131 -7.70 8.49 -2.18
CA ILE A 131 -9.00 8.39 -2.86
C ILE A 131 -9.63 7.02 -2.59
N PHE A 132 -8.84 5.93 -2.58
CA PHE A 132 -9.34 4.63 -2.14
C PHE A 132 -9.85 4.69 -0.69
N ILE A 133 -9.08 5.30 0.21
CA ILE A 133 -9.43 5.44 1.63
C ILE A 133 -10.76 6.20 1.79
N ASN A 134 -10.92 7.30 1.08
CA ASN A 134 -12.16 8.09 1.12
C ASN A 134 -13.36 7.32 0.57
N ASP A 135 -13.19 6.61 -0.54
CA ASP A 135 -14.24 5.75 -1.09
C ASP A 135 -14.63 4.64 -0.10
N TYR A 136 -13.64 4.01 0.53
CA TYR A 136 -13.88 2.94 1.50
C TYR A 136 -14.66 3.44 2.72
N LYS A 137 -14.35 4.62 3.23
CA LYS A 137 -15.05 5.24 4.37
C LYS A 137 -16.47 5.66 4.04
N ASN A 138 -16.73 6.07 2.81
CA ASN A 138 -18.02 6.64 2.39
C ASN A 138 -18.98 5.60 1.79
N TYR A 139 -18.51 4.43 1.39
CA TYR A 139 -19.37 3.38 0.85
C TYR A 139 -19.77 2.39 1.95
N GLU A 140 -21.05 2.38 2.34
CA GLU A 140 -21.58 1.57 3.44
C GLU A 140 -21.34 0.06 3.32
N LYS A 141 -21.19 -0.46 2.08
CA LYS A 141 -20.95 -1.88 1.82
C LYS A 141 -19.46 -2.20 1.61
N SER A 142 -18.58 -1.27 1.96
CA SER A 142 -17.15 -1.57 1.99
C SER A 142 -16.87 -2.69 2.98
N ASN A 143 -16.01 -3.62 2.58
CA ASN A 143 -15.65 -4.77 3.40
C ASN A 143 -14.21 -5.18 3.13
N PHE A 144 -13.70 -6.04 3.98
CA PHE A 144 -12.44 -6.73 3.71
C PHE A 144 -12.58 -8.24 3.93
N GLU A 145 -11.76 -8.97 3.25
CA GLU A 145 -11.50 -10.40 3.46
C GLU A 145 -10.01 -10.61 3.69
N GLU A 146 -9.63 -11.75 4.20
CA GLU A 146 -8.23 -12.07 4.47
C GLU A 146 -7.90 -13.51 4.09
N ASN A 147 -6.64 -13.70 3.73
CA ASN A 147 -6.01 -15.01 3.64
C ASN A 147 -4.79 -15.08 4.57
N GLU A 148 -3.97 -16.11 4.44
CA GLU A 148 -2.78 -16.29 5.29
C GLU A 148 -1.77 -15.12 5.19
N LYS A 149 -1.67 -14.46 4.03
CA LYS A 149 -0.62 -13.48 3.71
C LYS A 149 -1.13 -12.06 3.53
N GLU A 150 -2.41 -11.89 3.14
CA GLU A 150 -2.93 -10.62 2.68
C GLU A 150 -4.29 -10.29 3.32
N ILE A 151 -4.53 -9.00 3.45
CA ILE A 151 -5.85 -8.41 3.65
C ILE A 151 -6.27 -7.80 2.31
N ILE A 152 -7.51 -8.04 1.90
CA ILE A 152 -8.08 -7.59 0.63
C ILE A 152 -9.26 -6.70 0.94
N MET A 153 -9.06 -5.38 0.86
CA MET A 153 -10.11 -4.39 1.09
C MET A 153 -10.84 -4.10 -0.21
N LYS A 154 -12.18 -4.09 -0.17
CA LYS A 154 -13.05 -3.89 -1.34
C LYS A 154 -14.01 -2.74 -1.09
N THR A 155 -14.15 -1.87 -2.10
CA THR A 155 -15.08 -0.75 -2.08
C THR A 155 -15.54 -0.39 -3.49
N LYS A 156 -16.47 0.57 -3.58
CA LYS A 156 -16.88 1.17 -4.85
C LYS A 156 -16.44 2.62 -4.90
N SER A 157 -16.17 3.09 -6.11
CA SER A 157 -15.87 4.50 -6.35
C SER A 157 -17.06 5.38 -6.03
N ASN A 158 -16.86 6.50 -5.32
CA ASN A 158 -17.89 7.51 -5.10
C ASN A 158 -18.28 8.17 -6.43
N ASN A 159 -17.30 8.47 -7.29
CA ASN A 159 -17.51 9.01 -8.64
C ASN A 159 -17.46 7.90 -9.68
N LYS A 160 -18.55 7.15 -9.77
CA LYS A 160 -18.66 6.02 -10.70
C LYS A 160 -18.69 6.48 -12.13
N ASN A 161 -17.92 5.78 -12.95
CA ASN A 161 -18.06 5.81 -14.39
C ASN A 161 -17.93 4.36 -14.92
N LYS A 162 -18.17 4.19 -16.21
CA LYS A 162 -18.14 2.83 -16.82
C LYS A 162 -16.79 2.11 -16.73
N TYR A 163 -15.73 2.79 -16.35
CA TYR A 163 -14.37 2.23 -16.30
C TYR A 163 -13.83 2.09 -14.86
N THR A 164 -14.48 2.72 -13.88
CA THR A 164 -13.98 2.80 -12.50
C THR A 164 -15.14 2.63 -11.53
N GLU A 165 -15.62 1.41 -11.35
CA GLU A 165 -16.69 1.12 -10.41
C GLU A 165 -16.19 0.48 -9.12
N ASN A 166 -15.42 -0.59 -9.23
CA ASN A 166 -14.92 -1.33 -8.08
C ASN A 166 -13.44 -1.02 -7.85
N LYS A 167 -13.05 -0.98 -6.58
CA LYS A 167 -11.66 -0.81 -6.14
C LYS A 167 -11.28 -1.88 -5.13
N ILE A 168 -10.12 -2.49 -5.31
CA ILE A 168 -9.63 -3.58 -4.47
C ILE A 168 -8.19 -3.26 -4.07
N LEU A 169 -7.93 -3.12 -2.78
CA LEU A 169 -6.60 -2.88 -2.22
C LEU A 169 -6.10 -4.13 -1.52
N TYR A 170 -4.88 -4.54 -1.84
CA TYR A 170 -4.19 -5.68 -1.24
C TYR A 170 -3.11 -5.17 -0.29
N ILE A 171 -3.09 -5.70 0.92
CA ILE A 171 -2.16 -5.31 1.98
C ILE A 171 -1.46 -6.57 2.48
N ASN A 172 -0.14 -6.55 2.53
CA ASN A 172 0.64 -7.63 3.11
C ASN A 172 0.52 -7.60 4.65
N LYS A 173 0.13 -8.74 5.26
CA LYS A 173 -0.09 -8.85 6.72
C LYS A 173 1.20 -8.75 7.53
N GLU A 174 2.33 -9.12 6.97
CA GLU A 174 3.62 -9.14 7.66
C GLU A 174 4.15 -7.71 7.87
N ASN A 175 4.25 -6.93 6.80
CA ASN A 175 4.77 -5.56 6.85
C ASN A 175 3.68 -4.48 6.93
N LYS A 176 2.38 -4.86 6.79
CA LYS A 176 1.21 -3.97 6.88
C LYS A 176 1.16 -2.90 5.79
N LEU A 177 1.86 -3.12 4.68
CA LEU A 177 1.95 -2.18 3.57
C LEU A 177 1.07 -2.60 2.38
N PRO A 178 0.46 -1.64 1.68
CA PRO A 178 -0.15 -1.88 0.37
C PRO A 178 0.84 -2.50 -0.60
N THR A 179 0.39 -3.53 -1.32
CA THR A 179 1.17 -4.21 -2.35
C THR A 179 0.62 -3.93 -3.74
N LYS A 180 -0.69 -3.86 -3.84
CA LYS A 180 -1.38 -3.71 -5.12
C LYS A 180 -2.75 -3.05 -4.93
N MET A 181 -3.18 -2.25 -5.91
CA MET A 181 -4.56 -1.79 -6.03
C MET A 181 -5.09 -2.09 -7.43
N ILE A 182 -6.30 -2.64 -7.51
CA ILE A 182 -6.99 -2.95 -8.76
C ILE A 182 -8.22 -2.07 -8.85
N ILE A 183 -8.46 -1.51 -10.03
CA ILE A 183 -9.69 -0.79 -10.36
C ILE A 183 -10.37 -1.55 -11.52
N GLU A 184 -11.67 -1.78 -11.37
CA GLU A 184 -12.47 -2.55 -12.30
C GLU A 184 -13.65 -1.74 -12.81
N ASP A 185 -14.08 -2.09 -14.01
CA ASP A 185 -15.33 -1.61 -14.60
C ASP A 185 -16.56 -2.28 -13.98
N ASN A 186 -17.74 -1.93 -14.47
CA ASN A 186 -19.03 -2.52 -14.04
C ASN A 186 -19.17 -4.01 -14.40
N ASN A 187 -18.36 -4.53 -15.32
CA ASN A 187 -18.33 -5.94 -15.70
C ASN A 187 -17.21 -6.72 -15.00
N GLN A 188 -16.54 -6.10 -13.98
CA GLN A 188 -15.41 -6.67 -13.25
C GLN A 188 -14.16 -6.91 -14.12
N ASN A 189 -14.02 -6.19 -15.23
CA ASN A 189 -12.78 -6.21 -15.99
C ASN A 189 -11.79 -5.23 -15.37
N THR A 190 -10.56 -5.66 -15.16
CA THR A 190 -9.49 -4.79 -14.66
C THR A 190 -9.15 -3.71 -15.68
N THR A 191 -9.45 -2.46 -15.35
CA THR A 191 -9.12 -1.28 -16.15
C THR A 191 -7.80 -0.65 -15.74
N ILE A 192 -7.48 -0.67 -14.44
CA ILE A 192 -6.22 -0.15 -13.92
C ILE A 192 -5.65 -1.15 -12.91
N ASN A 193 -4.36 -1.44 -13.04
CA ASN A 193 -3.60 -2.24 -12.08
C ASN A 193 -2.40 -1.41 -11.59
N ILE A 194 -2.33 -1.19 -10.29
CA ILE A 194 -1.29 -0.42 -9.61
C ILE A 194 -0.50 -1.38 -8.73
N GLN A 195 0.82 -1.41 -8.89
CA GLN A 195 1.75 -2.12 -8.03
C GLN A 195 2.54 -1.09 -7.22
N TYR A 196 2.58 -1.26 -5.91
CA TYR A 196 3.43 -0.45 -5.04
C TYR A 196 4.83 -1.06 -5.01
N ASN A 197 5.77 -0.48 -5.80
CA ASN A 197 7.16 -0.93 -5.84
C ASN A 197 7.88 -0.62 -4.53
N ASN A 198 7.58 0.56 -3.98
CA ASN A 198 7.97 1.01 -2.65
C ASN A 198 6.89 1.93 -2.10
N ILE A 199 6.58 1.81 -0.81
CA ILE A 199 5.65 2.71 -0.11
C ILE A 199 6.10 2.91 1.33
N GLU A 200 6.09 4.16 1.76
CA GLU A 200 6.35 4.60 3.13
C GLU A 200 5.09 5.29 3.65
N LEU A 201 4.59 4.83 4.79
CA LEU A 201 3.38 5.34 5.45
C LEU A 201 3.77 6.10 6.73
N ASN A 202 3.16 7.28 6.97
CA ASN A 202 3.38 8.12 8.16
C ASN A 202 2.06 8.65 8.74
#